data_32d025790fa5f258110b196c2aeebd3c
#
_entry.id   32d025790fa5f258110b196c2aeebd3c
#
_cell.length_a   1.000
_cell.length_b   1.000
_cell.length_c   1.000
_cell.angle_alpha   90.00
_cell.angle_beta   90.00
_cell.angle_gamma   90.00
#
_symmetry.space_group_name_H-M   'P 1'
#
loop_
_entity.id
_entity.type
_entity.pdbx_description
1 polymer ?
#
loop_
_entity_poly.entity_id
_entity_poly.type
_entity_poly.pdbx_seq_one_letter_code
_entity_poly.pdbx_strand_id
1 'polypeptide(L)'
;MIVSSVASFAPPSAIQPLYGPIKTFMNRFSDGININYKRQGITSTAVCPGFTTTGFHTASGVQEEMDRVPRFMVFPASRIAKEGVDAMFAGKSIFIPTKTYRAIVFLTTNLPQFLLRFISNMLAPGRYDRN
;
A
#
# COMPACT_ATOMS: atom_id res chain seq x y z
N MET A 1 2.05 -7.49 13.76
CA MET A 1 2.15 -6.47 12.69
C MET A 1 2.32 -7.17 11.35
N ILE A 2 1.62 -6.71 10.33
CA ILE A 2 1.66 -7.23 8.95
C ILE A 2 2.14 -6.09 8.04
N VAL A 3 3.12 -6.34 7.18
CA VAL A 3 3.61 -5.32 6.23
C VAL A 3 2.84 -5.45 4.92
N SER A 4 1.84 -4.61 4.75
CA SER A 4 1.04 -4.47 3.54
C SER A 4 1.65 -3.42 2.58
N SER A 5 0.82 -2.65 1.88
CA SER A 5 1.23 -1.55 0.99
C SER A 5 0.05 -0.63 0.69
N VAL A 6 0.32 0.62 0.30
CA VAL A 6 -0.71 1.51 -0.30
C VAL A 6 -1.30 0.95 -1.60
N ALA A 7 -0.59 0.03 -2.27
CA ALA A 7 -1.10 -0.69 -3.43
C ALA A 7 -2.38 -1.50 -3.13
N SER A 8 -2.64 -1.83 -1.86
CA SER A 8 -3.89 -2.47 -1.42
C SER A 8 -5.14 -1.60 -1.63
N PHE A 9 -4.98 -0.31 -1.84
CA PHE A 9 -6.04 0.67 -2.10
C PHE A 9 -6.05 1.17 -3.54
N ALA A 10 -5.03 0.80 -4.32
CA ALA A 10 -4.91 1.21 -5.72
C ALA A 10 -5.79 0.34 -6.64
N PRO A 11 -6.21 0.86 -7.79
CA PRO A 11 -6.81 0.03 -8.84
C PRO A 11 -5.83 -1.04 -9.32
N PRO A 12 -6.31 -2.12 -9.93
CA PRO A 12 -5.45 -3.18 -10.48
C PRO A 12 -4.41 -2.61 -11.45
N SER A 13 -3.19 -3.12 -11.36
CA SER A 13 -2.07 -2.73 -12.22
C SER A 13 -1.70 -3.87 -13.16
N ALA A 14 -1.52 -3.55 -14.45
CA ALA A 14 -1.06 -4.51 -15.43
C ALA A 14 0.41 -4.93 -15.23
N ILE A 15 1.22 -4.07 -14.57
CA ILE A 15 2.65 -4.34 -14.30
C ILE A 15 2.79 -5.38 -13.19
N GLN A 16 1.95 -5.28 -12.14
CA GLN A 16 1.98 -6.17 -10.97
C GLN A 16 0.57 -6.62 -10.60
N PRO A 17 -0.06 -7.50 -11.40
CA PRO A 17 -1.48 -7.83 -11.25
C PRO A 17 -1.83 -8.53 -9.93
N LEU A 18 -0.87 -9.23 -9.31
CA LEU A 18 -1.09 -9.94 -8.04
C LEU A 18 -0.71 -9.13 -6.81
N TYR A 19 0.15 -8.13 -6.93
CA TYR A 19 0.69 -7.41 -5.77
C TYR A 19 -0.40 -6.68 -4.99
N GLY A 20 -1.20 -5.85 -5.66
CA GLY A 20 -2.33 -5.15 -5.04
C GLY A 20 -3.32 -6.10 -4.35
N PRO A 21 -3.86 -7.11 -5.05
CA PRO A 21 -4.76 -8.10 -4.47
C PRO A 21 -4.20 -8.82 -3.25
N ILE A 22 -2.93 -9.25 -3.27
CA ILE A 22 -2.28 -9.89 -2.12
C ILE A 22 -2.20 -8.90 -0.93
N LYS A 23 -1.85 -7.64 -1.17
CA LYS A 23 -1.80 -6.63 -0.12
C LYS A 23 -3.19 -6.27 0.42
N THR A 24 -4.22 -6.30 -0.42
CA THR A 24 -5.63 -6.17 0.02
C THR A 24 -6.03 -7.34 0.92
N PHE A 25 -5.68 -8.56 0.56
CA PHE A 25 -5.89 -9.73 1.42
C PHE A 25 -5.24 -9.54 2.79
N MET A 26 -3.99 -9.07 2.85
CA MET A 26 -3.30 -8.80 4.12
C MET A 26 -4.03 -7.79 5.00
N ASN A 27 -4.59 -6.71 4.42
CA ASN A 27 -5.40 -5.75 5.16
C ASN A 27 -6.65 -6.40 5.74
N ARG A 28 -7.40 -7.16 4.92
CA ARG A 28 -8.63 -7.83 5.35
C ARG A 28 -8.36 -8.92 6.39
N PHE A 29 -7.24 -9.62 6.28
CA PHE A 29 -6.82 -10.59 7.28
C PHE A 29 -6.51 -9.92 8.62
N SER A 30 -5.81 -8.77 8.60
CA SER A 30 -5.56 -7.97 9.82
C SER A 30 -6.87 -7.50 10.48
N ASP A 31 -7.82 -7.00 9.68
CA ASP A 31 -9.15 -6.61 10.17
C ASP A 31 -9.89 -7.80 10.79
N GLY A 32 -9.84 -8.97 10.13
CA GLY A 32 -10.47 -10.20 10.62
C GLY A 32 -9.92 -10.62 11.99
N ILE A 33 -8.61 -10.54 12.20
CA ILE A 33 -8.01 -10.79 13.51
C ILE A 33 -8.58 -9.82 14.56
N ASN A 34 -8.64 -8.54 14.26
CA ASN A 34 -9.15 -7.55 15.22
C ASN A 34 -10.64 -7.76 15.54
N ILE A 35 -11.47 -8.06 14.53
CA ILE A 35 -12.90 -8.31 14.73
C ILE A 35 -13.11 -9.49 15.66
N ASN A 36 -12.36 -10.59 15.47
CA ASN A 36 -12.59 -11.84 16.19
C ASN A 36 -11.91 -11.88 17.57
N TYR A 37 -10.72 -11.27 17.72
CA TYR A 37 -9.87 -11.53 18.87
C TYR A 37 -9.51 -10.32 19.72
N LYS A 38 -9.87 -9.10 19.30
CA LYS A 38 -9.51 -7.86 20.04
C LYS A 38 -10.02 -7.89 21.49
N ARG A 39 -11.21 -8.45 21.74
CA ARG A 39 -11.76 -8.58 23.09
C ARG A 39 -10.96 -9.56 23.99
N GLN A 40 -10.15 -10.41 23.38
CA GLN A 40 -9.25 -11.35 24.06
C GLN A 40 -7.83 -10.77 24.23
N GLY A 41 -7.63 -9.47 23.93
CA GLY A 41 -6.34 -8.80 24.02
C GLY A 41 -5.42 -9.01 22.81
N ILE A 42 -5.87 -9.71 21.76
CA ILE A 42 -5.08 -9.96 20.55
C ILE A 42 -5.44 -8.91 19.50
N THR A 43 -4.43 -8.19 19.03
CA THR A 43 -4.60 -7.18 17.97
C THR A 43 -3.64 -7.43 16.80
N SER A 44 -4.04 -6.99 15.63
CA SER A 44 -3.20 -6.98 14.43
C SER A 44 -3.20 -5.60 13.79
N THR A 45 -2.06 -5.18 13.25
CA THR A 45 -1.91 -3.92 12.51
C THR A 45 -1.32 -4.20 11.15
N ALA A 46 -2.06 -3.89 10.09
CA ALA A 46 -1.54 -3.85 8.74
C ALA A 46 -0.94 -2.46 8.48
N VAL A 47 0.37 -2.40 8.37
CA VAL A 47 1.09 -1.19 7.96
C VAL A 47 1.15 -1.14 6.45
N CYS A 48 0.68 -0.05 5.85
CA CYS A 48 0.56 0.14 4.40
C CYS A 48 1.53 1.23 3.92
N PRO A 49 2.85 0.92 3.76
CA PRO A 49 3.81 1.89 3.25
C PRO A 49 3.52 2.25 1.79
N GLY A 50 3.95 3.46 1.41
CA GLY A 50 4.20 3.81 0.04
C GLY A 50 5.64 3.48 -0.37
N PHE A 51 6.19 4.23 -1.32
CA PHE A 51 7.57 4.05 -1.74
C PHE A 51 8.53 4.32 -0.59
N THR A 52 9.39 3.35 -0.36
CA THR A 52 10.30 3.33 0.80
C THR A 52 11.69 2.97 0.33
N THR A 53 12.70 3.69 0.77
CA THR A 53 14.10 3.37 0.45
C THR A 53 14.52 2.07 1.13
N THR A 54 14.55 0.98 0.37
CA THR A 54 14.96 -0.37 0.82
C THR A 54 15.60 -1.12 -0.34
N GLY A 55 16.29 -2.23 -0.06
CA GLY A 55 16.77 -3.17 -1.10
C GLY A 55 15.67 -3.97 -1.80
N PHE A 56 14.40 -3.81 -1.40
CA PHE A 56 13.27 -4.55 -1.96
C PHE A 56 13.08 -4.27 -3.46
N HIS A 57 13.21 -3.02 -3.89
CA HIS A 57 13.00 -2.61 -5.28
C HIS A 57 14.05 -3.20 -6.22
N THR A 58 15.30 -3.24 -5.78
CA THR A 58 16.39 -3.90 -6.51
C THR A 58 16.16 -5.40 -6.60
N ALA A 59 15.80 -6.03 -5.48
CA ALA A 59 15.55 -7.48 -5.42
C ALA A 59 14.31 -7.93 -6.23
N SER A 60 13.29 -7.05 -6.35
CA SER A 60 12.07 -7.32 -7.13
C SER A 60 12.14 -6.91 -8.60
N GLY A 61 13.27 -6.36 -9.06
CA GLY A 61 13.50 -5.95 -10.45
C GLY A 61 12.71 -4.71 -10.89
N VAL A 62 12.20 -3.88 -9.93
CA VAL A 62 11.42 -2.67 -10.22
C VAL A 62 12.20 -1.39 -9.88
N GLN A 63 13.53 -1.45 -9.90
CA GLN A 63 14.36 -0.30 -9.56
C GLN A 63 14.17 0.88 -10.54
N GLU A 64 14.02 0.61 -11.82
CA GLU A 64 13.82 1.66 -12.84
C GLU A 64 12.51 2.43 -12.61
N GLU A 65 11.44 1.75 -12.23
CA GLU A 65 10.18 2.38 -11.87
C GLU A 65 10.34 3.21 -10.59
N MET A 66 11.14 2.74 -9.64
CA MET A 66 11.44 3.44 -8.41
C MET A 66 12.20 4.75 -8.67
N ASP A 67 13.13 4.74 -9.61
CA ASP A 67 13.94 5.92 -9.97
C ASP A 67 13.12 7.04 -10.62
N ARG A 68 11.95 6.71 -11.18
CA ARG A 68 10.97 7.67 -11.72
C ARG A 68 10.07 8.30 -10.65
N VAL A 69 10.06 7.76 -9.44
CA VAL A 69 9.20 8.27 -8.36
C VAL A 69 9.76 9.59 -7.83
N PRO A 70 8.93 10.64 -7.73
CA PRO A 70 9.36 11.90 -7.15
C PRO A 70 9.91 11.73 -5.73
N ARG A 71 11.02 12.36 -5.41
CA ARG A 71 11.71 12.21 -4.10
C ARG A 71 10.83 12.51 -2.89
N PHE A 72 9.86 13.42 -3.01
CA PHE A 72 8.93 13.75 -1.93
C PHE A 72 7.94 12.62 -1.61
N MET A 73 7.84 11.60 -2.47
CA MET A 73 7.03 10.40 -2.25
C MET A 73 7.83 9.24 -1.69
N VAL A 74 9.16 9.35 -1.60
CA VAL A 74 10.03 8.29 -1.11
C VAL A 74 10.43 8.59 0.32
N PHE A 75 10.23 7.63 1.22
CA PHE A 75 10.49 7.80 2.65
C PHE A 75 11.50 6.77 3.16
N PRO A 76 12.33 7.12 4.17
CA PRO A 76 13.29 6.18 4.73
C PRO A 76 12.58 5.05 5.51
N ALA A 77 13.09 3.82 5.38
CA ALA A 77 12.53 2.64 6.02
C ALA A 77 12.46 2.76 7.55
N SER A 78 13.44 3.39 8.18
CA SER A 78 13.47 3.61 9.62
C SER A 78 12.29 4.44 10.13
N ARG A 79 11.89 5.48 9.40
CA ARG A 79 10.71 6.28 9.71
C ARG A 79 9.43 5.45 9.59
N ILE A 80 9.29 4.72 8.49
CA ILE A 80 8.11 3.88 8.24
C ILE A 80 7.98 2.78 9.31
N ALA A 81 9.10 2.15 9.68
CA ALA A 81 9.12 1.14 10.72
C ALA A 81 8.71 1.73 12.08
N LYS A 82 9.27 2.87 12.46
CA LYS A 82 8.93 3.54 13.71
C LYS A 82 7.44 3.90 13.76
N GLU A 83 6.92 4.60 12.76
CA GLU A 83 5.50 4.98 12.70
C GLU A 83 4.59 3.75 12.72
N GLY A 84 5.00 2.64 12.08
CA GLY A 84 4.27 1.37 12.05
C GLY A 84 4.21 0.70 13.42
N VAL A 85 5.31 0.67 14.14
CA VAL A 85 5.38 0.12 15.51
C VAL A 85 4.55 0.98 16.48
N ASP A 86 4.64 2.30 16.39
CA ASP A 86 3.82 3.22 17.20
C ASP A 86 2.31 2.98 16.94
N ALA A 87 1.93 2.77 15.67
CA ALA A 87 0.55 2.47 15.30
C ALA A 87 0.08 1.09 15.83
N MET A 88 0.96 0.10 15.86
CA MET A 88 0.69 -1.22 16.42
C MET A 88 0.40 -1.11 17.93
N PHE A 89 1.23 -0.41 18.67
CA PHE A 89 0.99 -0.19 20.11
C PHE A 89 -0.26 0.64 20.38
N ALA A 90 -0.63 1.53 19.46
CA ALA A 90 -1.89 2.28 19.51
C ALA A 90 -3.13 1.44 19.10
N GLY A 91 -2.99 0.16 18.79
CA GLY A 91 -4.07 -0.77 18.44
C GLY A 91 -4.80 -0.44 17.13
N LYS A 92 -4.12 0.19 16.16
CA LYS A 92 -4.69 0.51 14.85
C LYS A 92 -4.75 -0.73 13.98
N SER A 93 -5.89 -1.04 13.36
CA SER A 93 -6.05 -2.19 12.46
C SER A 93 -5.31 -2.00 11.13
N ILE A 94 -5.46 -0.82 10.53
CA ILE A 94 -4.79 -0.42 9.29
C ILE A 94 -4.09 0.91 9.54
N PHE A 95 -2.85 1.02 9.13
CA PHE A 95 -2.07 2.23 9.28
C PHE A 95 -1.31 2.57 7.99
N ILE A 96 -1.55 3.78 7.48
CA ILE A 96 -0.85 4.34 6.33
C ILE A 96 0.16 5.36 6.86
N PRO A 97 1.47 5.07 6.79
CA PRO A 97 2.51 6.03 7.16
C PRO A 97 2.45 7.26 6.25
N THR A 98 2.86 8.39 6.81
CA THR A 98 2.96 9.70 6.15
C THR A 98 1.64 10.33 5.72
N LYS A 99 1.55 11.65 5.82
CA LYS A 99 0.35 12.42 5.44
C LYS A 99 0.11 12.38 3.93
N THR A 100 1.19 12.38 3.14
CA THR A 100 1.11 12.32 1.67
C THR A 100 0.34 11.09 1.20
N TYR A 101 0.72 9.89 1.68
CA TYR A 101 0.04 8.66 1.28
C TYR A 101 -1.36 8.54 1.84
N ARG A 102 -1.65 9.09 3.04
CA ARG A 102 -3.02 9.16 3.55
C ARG A 102 -3.93 9.97 2.63
N ALA A 103 -3.45 11.12 2.14
CA ALA A 103 -4.21 11.94 1.20
C ALA A 103 -4.43 11.21 -0.15
N ILE A 104 -3.40 10.56 -0.69
CA ILE A 104 -3.51 9.78 -1.93
C ILE A 104 -4.53 8.65 -1.77
N VAL A 105 -4.43 7.86 -0.69
CA VAL A 105 -5.36 6.75 -0.43
C VAL A 105 -6.78 7.27 -0.22
N PHE A 106 -6.95 8.37 0.52
CA PHE A 106 -8.26 8.99 0.69
C PHE A 106 -8.89 9.36 -0.66
N LEU A 107 -8.13 9.99 -1.56
CA LEU A 107 -8.61 10.33 -2.90
C LEU A 107 -8.95 9.07 -3.71
N THR A 108 -8.06 8.09 -3.76
CA THR A 108 -8.28 6.87 -4.56
C THR A 108 -9.45 6.03 -4.06
N THR A 109 -9.70 6.00 -2.76
CA THR A 109 -10.81 5.22 -2.20
C THR A 109 -12.17 5.93 -2.30
N ASN A 110 -12.20 7.25 -2.48
CA ASN A 110 -13.44 8.03 -2.58
C ASN A 110 -13.79 8.44 -4.01
N LEU A 111 -12.91 8.23 -4.99
CA LEU A 111 -13.22 8.47 -6.40
C LEU A 111 -14.07 7.34 -6.99
N PRO A 112 -15.01 7.66 -7.90
CA PRO A 112 -15.78 6.64 -8.63
C PRO A 112 -14.85 5.68 -9.40
N GLN A 113 -15.17 4.39 -9.39
CA GLN A 113 -14.35 3.33 -9.98
C GLN A 113 -14.06 3.54 -11.48
N PHE A 114 -15.01 4.11 -12.22
CA PHE A 114 -14.79 4.37 -13.66
C PHE A 114 -13.70 5.42 -13.88
N LEU A 115 -13.63 6.44 -13.02
CA LEU A 115 -12.62 7.49 -13.08
C LEU A 115 -11.23 6.95 -12.71
N LEU A 116 -11.18 6.10 -11.68
CA LEU A 116 -9.93 5.42 -11.29
C LEU A 116 -9.40 4.53 -12.42
N ARG A 117 -10.27 3.78 -13.07
CA ARG A 117 -9.89 2.94 -14.23
C ARG A 117 -9.40 3.77 -15.40
N PHE A 118 -10.08 4.88 -15.71
CA PHE A 118 -9.66 5.80 -16.76
C PHE A 118 -8.25 6.37 -16.48
N ILE A 119 -8.02 6.87 -15.27
CA ILE A 119 -6.72 7.41 -14.84
C ILE A 119 -5.65 6.30 -14.88
N SER A 120 -5.96 5.10 -14.39
CA SER A 120 -5.04 3.97 -14.37
C SER A 120 -4.61 3.56 -15.79
N ASN A 121 -5.56 3.48 -16.71
CA ASN A 121 -5.27 3.15 -18.12
C ASN A 121 -4.43 4.23 -18.82
N MET A 122 -4.65 5.49 -18.48
CA MET A 122 -3.87 6.60 -19.04
C MET A 122 -2.43 6.62 -18.52
N LEU A 123 -2.22 6.29 -17.23
CA LEU A 123 -0.91 6.34 -16.59
C LEU A 123 -0.09 5.04 -16.76
N ALA A 124 -0.75 3.91 -16.91
CA ALA A 124 -0.13 2.60 -17.07
C ALA A 124 -0.95 1.74 -18.05
N PRO A 125 -0.81 1.97 -19.38
CA PRO A 125 -1.48 1.14 -20.38
C PRO A 125 -1.06 -0.31 -20.23
N GLY A 126 -2.02 -1.21 -20.37
CA GLY A 126 -1.83 -2.64 -20.20
C GLY A 126 -0.78 -3.22 -21.16
N ARG A 127 -0.12 -4.30 -20.74
CA ARG A 127 0.93 -4.98 -21.53
C ARG A 127 0.39 -5.55 -22.86
N TYR A 128 -0.91 -5.77 -22.94
CA TYR A 128 -1.58 -6.37 -24.10
C TYR A 128 -2.08 -5.34 -25.12
N ASP A 129 -2.04 -4.05 -24.80
CA ASP A 129 -2.43 -2.98 -25.71
C ASP A 129 -1.25 -2.44 -26.55
N ARG A 130 -0.11 -3.13 -26.52
CA ARG A 130 1.05 -2.84 -27.37
C ARG A 130 1.07 -3.83 -28.56
N ASN A 131 0.18 -3.60 -29.51
CA ASN A 131 0.34 -4.03 -30.91
C ASN A 131 0.47 -2.80 -31.79
#